data_1dbc712400b724c716975bd83ed86175
#
_entry.id   1dbc712400b724c716975bd83ed86175
#
_cell.length_a   1.000
_cell.length_b   1.000
_cell.length_c   1.000
_cell.angle_alpha   90.00
_cell.angle_beta   90.00
_cell.angle_gamma   90.00
#
_symmetry.space_group_name_H-M   'P 1'
#
loop_
_entity.id
_entity.type
_entity.pdbx_description
1 polymer ?
#
loop_
_entity_poly.entity_id
_entity_poly.type
_entity_poly.pdbx_seq_one_letter_code
_entity_poly.pdbx_strand_id
1 'polypeptide(L)'
;MKLKNYFLLAASVAVGGLVGCSPADEHVLKSVERPAEIKDGKLIDSRDGNEYSVTLIDGLYWMAENLRYDDSTSMKNLKGNSWCHEDDKKCTKYGRLYSWTAAMDLDKKFLSTYGGRGYGNNTQGICPAGWHLPSPSEWQNLMQYVDLNNNGEGSGTSLKSTKTWDESDKVPSPTNRFGFNALASGRRNNDGETFLSTGQIAFFWAAEEKDAGTAYGLQLRNDVELLQEGNFYKDHGLSVRCVVSSYNARVTGALDSSFIEEMPHNYGTLKIDGLSYRTVEIKGVTWMADNMNLDVKGSHCYNDDQENCKKFGRLYTYEAAKTVCPEGWMLPSSSIFKSLVGSAFSSNHLRSTTTWSDKASRGLNSWGFDAKAAGGRESSGYFDLKTSAYFWLSDVAEGNNALAAWINYYSMPSAVLRSTSDEFSVRCIKFE
;
A
#
# COMPACT_ATOMS: atom_id res chain seq x y z
N MET A 1 46.12 -16.16 -61.51
CA MET A 1 46.73 -14.99 -62.21
C MET A 1 46.63 -13.76 -61.31
N LYS A 2 47.78 -13.41 -60.73
CA LYS A 2 48.33 -12.10 -60.37
C LYS A 2 47.34 -11.02 -59.82
N LEU A 3 47.46 -10.67 -58.50
CA LEU A 3 48.18 -9.49 -57.96
C LEU A 3 47.48 -8.13 -58.26
N LYS A 4 47.17 -7.29 -57.24
CA LYS A 4 48.13 -6.37 -56.59
C LYS A 4 47.49 -5.63 -55.39
N ASN A 5 48.30 -5.55 -54.33
CA ASN A 5 48.20 -4.62 -53.21
C ASN A 5 48.32 -3.14 -53.66
N TYR A 6 47.70 -2.24 -52.94
CA TYR A 6 48.21 -0.88 -52.68
C TYR A 6 47.98 -0.43 -51.26
N PHE A 7 49.08 -0.24 -50.56
CA PHE A 7 49.25 0.58 -49.38
C PHE A 7 49.20 2.08 -49.77
N LEU A 8 48.65 2.89 -48.92
CA LEU A 8 49.04 4.30 -48.86
C LEU A 8 48.83 4.86 -47.45
N LEU A 9 49.87 5.35 -47.01
CA LEU A 9 50.44 5.98 -45.88
C LEU A 9 49.66 7.22 -45.37
N ALA A 10 49.93 7.43 -44.11
CA ALA A 10 49.61 8.50 -43.18
C ALA A 10 49.93 9.92 -43.63
N ALA A 11 49.23 10.87 -43.04
CA ALA A 11 49.77 12.17 -42.70
C ALA A 11 49.12 12.68 -41.40
N SER A 12 49.93 12.74 -40.37
CA SER A 12 49.67 13.40 -39.09
C SER A 12 49.72 14.92 -39.26
N VAL A 13 48.73 15.63 -38.74
CA VAL A 13 48.90 17.05 -38.35
C VAL A 13 48.50 17.18 -36.89
N ALA A 14 49.50 17.41 -36.06
CA ALA A 14 49.34 17.84 -34.69
C ALA A 14 49.07 19.34 -34.65
N VAL A 15 47.95 19.76 -34.06
CA VAL A 15 47.79 21.13 -33.54
C VAL A 15 47.41 21.01 -32.08
N GLY A 16 48.33 21.48 -31.24
CA GLY A 16 48.14 21.51 -29.79
C GLY A 16 47.10 22.56 -29.38
N GLY A 17 46.27 22.14 -28.46
CA GLY A 17 45.42 22.99 -27.64
C GLY A 17 45.32 22.36 -26.29
N LEU A 18 46.13 22.83 -25.34
CA LEU A 18 45.99 22.50 -23.91
C LEU A 18 44.67 23.10 -23.41
N VAL A 19 43.63 22.29 -23.37
CA VAL A 19 42.45 22.58 -22.57
C VAL A 19 42.62 21.80 -21.27
N GLY A 20 42.79 22.51 -20.15
CA GLY A 20 42.93 21.95 -18.82
C GLY A 20 41.73 21.09 -18.51
N CYS A 21 41.93 19.79 -18.27
CA CYS A 21 41.00 18.94 -17.58
C CYS A 21 40.94 19.42 -16.13
N SER A 22 39.83 20.07 -15.78
CA SER A 22 39.42 20.09 -14.36
C SER A 22 39.28 18.67 -13.87
N PRO A 23 39.71 18.35 -12.62
CA PRO A 23 39.46 17.05 -12.07
C PRO A 23 37.93 16.81 -12.12
N ALA A 24 37.52 15.79 -12.82
CA ALA A 24 36.14 15.32 -12.81
C ALA A 24 35.78 15.07 -11.33
N ASP A 25 34.71 15.71 -10.90
CA ASP A 25 34.06 15.33 -9.66
C ASP A 25 33.90 13.80 -9.69
N GLU A 26 34.61 13.12 -8.79
CA GLU A 26 34.31 11.75 -8.43
C GLU A 26 32.88 11.76 -7.82
N HIS A 27 31.88 11.70 -8.67
CA HIS A 27 30.61 11.14 -8.26
C HIS A 27 30.90 9.69 -7.87
N VAL A 28 31.26 9.49 -6.61
CA VAL A 28 31.18 8.19 -5.97
C VAL A 28 29.75 7.71 -6.23
N LEU A 29 29.61 6.82 -7.19
CA LEU A 29 28.37 6.08 -7.39
C LEU A 29 28.08 5.44 -6.03
N LYS A 30 27.16 6.05 -5.25
CA LYS A 30 26.61 5.38 -4.08
C LYS A 30 26.21 4.00 -4.58
N SER A 31 26.87 2.97 -4.06
CA SER A 31 26.50 1.59 -4.36
C SER A 31 24.99 1.50 -4.15
N VAL A 32 24.27 1.10 -5.18
CA VAL A 32 22.81 0.89 -5.07
C VAL A 32 22.65 -0.16 -3.98
N GLU A 33 22.26 0.28 -2.79
CA GLU A 33 22.00 -0.64 -1.67
C GLU A 33 20.95 -1.65 -2.14
N ARG A 34 21.27 -2.92 -2.00
CA ARG A 34 20.30 -3.97 -2.32
C ARG A 34 19.14 -3.85 -1.35
N PRO A 35 17.87 -3.99 -1.83
CA PRO A 35 16.73 -4.02 -0.94
C PRO A 35 16.93 -5.03 0.18
N ALA A 36 16.59 -4.63 1.42
CA ALA A 36 16.66 -5.51 2.57
C ALA A 36 15.76 -6.74 2.37
N GLU A 37 16.25 -7.88 2.81
CA GLU A 37 15.63 -9.18 2.56
C GLU A 37 14.72 -9.59 3.71
N ILE A 38 13.54 -10.12 3.38
CA ILE A 38 12.73 -10.90 4.32
C ILE A 38 13.13 -12.37 4.13
N LYS A 39 13.72 -12.95 5.16
CA LYS A 39 14.11 -14.35 5.17
C LYS A 39 13.43 -15.06 6.33
N ASP A 40 12.73 -16.15 6.04
CA ASP A 40 12.02 -16.96 7.04
C ASP A 40 11.13 -16.11 7.98
N GLY A 41 10.37 -15.16 7.41
CA GLY A 41 9.47 -14.27 8.16
C GLY A 41 10.15 -13.14 8.93
N LYS A 42 11.46 -12.92 8.72
CA LYS A 42 12.23 -11.84 9.36
C LYS A 42 12.86 -10.93 8.34
N LEU A 43 12.68 -9.63 8.52
CA LEU A 43 13.47 -8.60 7.84
C LEU A 43 14.89 -8.59 8.41
N ILE A 44 15.88 -8.70 7.55
CA ILE A 44 17.30 -8.58 7.90
C ILE A 44 17.77 -7.19 7.49
N ASP A 45 18.10 -6.36 8.47
CA ASP A 45 18.71 -5.05 8.23
C ASP A 45 20.22 -5.22 8.02
N SER A 46 20.65 -5.10 6.76
CA SER A 46 22.05 -5.30 6.38
C SER A 46 23.01 -4.24 6.93
N ARG A 47 22.50 -3.14 7.49
CA ARG A 47 23.29 -2.04 8.02
C ARG A 47 23.92 -2.38 9.38
N ASP A 48 23.19 -3.12 10.22
CA ASP A 48 23.60 -3.46 11.59
C ASP A 48 23.41 -4.94 11.95
N GLY A 49 22.85 -5.74 11.02
CA GLY A 49 22.55 -7.16 11.22
C GLY A 49 21.35 -7.45 12.12
N ASN A 50 20.60 -6.43 12.52
CA ASN A 50 19.39 -6.64 13.28
C ASN A 50 18.33 -7.38 12.46
N GLU A 51 17.63 -8.30 13.12
CA GLU A 51 16.50 -9.01 12.54
C GLU A 51 15.19 -8.51 13.19
N TYR A 52 14.15 -8.31 12.38
CA TYR A 52 12.85 -7.88 12.82
C TYR A 52 11.79 -8.83 12.29
N SER A 53 10.91 -9.34 13.15
CA SER A 53 9.71 -10.06 12.71
C SER A 53 8.87 -9.14 11.83
N VAL A 54 8.24 -9.71 10.80
CA VAL A 54 7.35 -8.99 9.89
C VAL A 54 6.00 -9.68 9.79
N THR A 55 4.97 -8.93 9.50
CA THR A 55 3.62 -9.43 9.22
C THR A 55 3.11 -8.82 7.92
N LEU A 56 2.32 -9.59 7.18
CA LEU A 56 1.66 -9.12 5.96
C LEU A 56 0.24 -8.68 6.31
N ILE A 57 -0.03 -7.38 6.23
CA ILE A 57 -1.36 -6.82 6.45
C ILE A 57 -1.67 -5.95 5.24
N ASP A 58 -2.80 -6.21 4.60
CA ASP A 58 -3.31 -5.41 3.49
C ASP A 58 -2.27 -5.18 2.38
N GLY A 59 -1.48 -6.23 2.07
CA GLY A 59 -0.45 -6.24 1.03
C GLY A 59 0.80 -5.43 1.29
N LEU A 60 0.93 -4.93 2.49
CA LEU A 60 2.16 -4.36 2.99
C LEU A 60 2.78 -5.31 4.01
N TYR A 61 4.08 -5.59 3.86
CA TYR A 61 4.85 -6.12 4.96
C TYR A 61 5.14 -5.00 5.95
N TRP A 62 4.67 -5.16 7.15
CA TRP A 62 4.91 -4.31 8.30
C TRP A 62 5.95 -4.94 9.21
N MET A 63 6.87 -4.15 9.73
CA MET A 63 7.66 -4.62 10.86
C MET A 63 6.73 -4.94 12.04
N ALA A 64 6.86 -6.12 12.63
CA ALA A 64 6.14 -6.54 13.84
C ALA A 64 6.94 -6.21 15.11
N GLU A 65 8.07 -5.55 14.96
CA GLU A 65 8.93 -5.01 16.02
C GLU A 65 9.27 -3.55 15.72
N ASN A 66 9.47 -2.75 16.77
CA ASN A 66 9.92 -1.37 16.59
C ASN A 66 11.39 -1.35 16.14
N LEU A 67 11.70 -0.48 15.20
CA LEU A 67 13.07 -0.28 14.71
C LEU A 67 14.02 0.05 15.88
N ARG A 68 15.26 -0.51 15.85
CA ARG A 68 16.28 -0.24 16.87
C ARG A 68 17.65 0.15 16.28
N TYR A 69 17.66 0.54 15.01
CA TYR A 69 18.87 0.98 14.31
C TYR A 69 19.51 2.20 14.98
N ASP A 70 20.83 2.14 15.22
CA ASP A 70 21.61 3.21 15.86
C ASP A 70 23.04 3.27 15.33
N ASP A 71 23.19 3.79 14.14
CA ASP A 71 24.52 4.14 13.61
C ASP A 71 24.62 5.64 13.35
N SER A 72 24.93 6.38 14.40
CA SER A 72 25.14 7.83 14.33
C SER A 72 26.42 8.24 13.62
N THR A 73 27.28 7.29 13.22
CA THR A 73 28.47 7.56 12.40
C THR A 73 28.10 7.65 10.93
N SER A 74 27.27 6.73 10.44
CA SER A 74 26.76 6.73 9.06
C SER A 74 25.59 7.71 8.89
N MET A 75 24.68 7.80 9.89
CA MET A 75 23.52 8.71 9.89
C MET A 75 23.67 9.78 10.96
N LYS A 76 24.31 10.89 10.61
CA LYS A 76 24.60 11.99 11.55
C LYS A 76 23.36 12.57 12.24
N ASN A 77 22.18 12.48 11.58
CA ASN A 77 20.91 12.95 12.11
C ASN A 77 20.41 12.14 13.33
N LEU A 78 20.93 10.93 13.55
CA LEU A 78 20.60 10.11 14.73
C LEU A 78 21.25 10.62 16.01
N LYS A 79 22.41 11.28 15.91
CA LYS A 79 23.17 11.71 17.09
C LYS A 79 22.36 12.67 17.96
N GLY A 80 21.98 12.19 19.16
CA GLY A 80 21.19 12.94 20.13
C GLY A 80 19.72 13.14 19.72
N ASN A 81 19.23 12.34 18.75
CA ASN A 81 17.85 12.35 18.25
C ASN A 81 17.22 10.96 18.22
N SER A 82 17.87 9.96 18.83
CA SER A 82 17.34 8.62 19.04
C SER A 82 17.74 8.09 20.41
N TRP A 83 16.84 7.35 21.05
CA TRP A 83 16.99 6.96 22.45
C TRP A 83 16.44 5.55 22.71
N CYS A 84 17.08 4.80 23.59
CA CYS A 84 16.48 3.65 24.23
C CYS A 84 15.62 4.11 25.41
N HIS A 85 14.59 3.34 25.74
CA HIS A 85 13.83 3.51 26.97
C HIS A 85 14.77 3.33 28.19
N GLU A 86 14.54 4.07 29.28
CA GLU A 86 15.42 4.06 30.46
C GLU A 86 15.63 2.66 31.06
N ASP A 87 14.60 1.82 31.06
CA ASP A 87 14.63 0.44 31.53
C ASP A 87 15.10 -0.58 30.49
N ASP A 88 15.41 -0.13 29.27
CA ASP A 88 15.84 -0.99 28.16
C ASP A 88 17.04 -0.39 27.42
N LYS A 89 18.15 -0.25 28.12
CA LYS A 89 19.39 0.40 27.61
C LYS A 89 19.92 -0.19 26.30
N LYS A 90 19.51 -1.41 25.94
CA LYS A 90 19.88 -2.08 24.69
C LYS A 90 18.79 -1.96 23.62
N CYS A 91 17.70 -1.28 23.89
CA CYS A 91 16.52 -1.19 23.01
C CYS A 91 15.97 -2.54 22.55
N THR A 92 16.14 -3.59 23.33
CA THR A 92 15.75 -4.96 22.95
C THR A 92 14.29 -5.26 23.22
N LYS A 93 13.70 -4.60 24.22
CA LYS A 93 12.30 -4.80 24.61
C LYS A 93 11.33 -3.93 23.80
N TYR A 94 11.64 -2.64 23.70
CA TYR A 94 10.73 -1.66 23.13
C TYR A 94 11.18 -1.11 21.78
N GLY A 95 12.37 -1.46 21.28
CA GLY A 95 13.03 -0.77 20.17
C GLY A 95 13.56 0.61 20.59
N ARG A 96 13.93 1.43 19.61
CA ARG A 96 14.35 2.82 19.85
C ARG A 96 13.20 3.80 19.60
N LEU A 97 13.29 4.92 20.29
CA LEU A 97 12.48 6.10 20.03
C LEU A 97 13.29 7.09 19.21
N TYR A 98 12.70 7.73 18.23
CA TYR A 98 13.35 8.66 17.30
C TYR A 98 12.60 9.98 17.27
N SER A 99 13.31 11.12 17.20
CA SER A 99 12.66 12.35 16.75
C SER A 99 12.15 12.18 15.32
N TRP A 100 11.17 12.98 14.91
CA TRP A 100 10.65 12.89 13.55
C TRP A 100 11.73 13.13 12.49
N THR A 101 12.62 14.11 12.72
CA THR A 101 13.74 14.39 11.82
C THR A 101 14.72 13.23 11.73
N ALA A 102 14.97 12.52 12.83
CA ALA A 102 15.79 11.31 12.80
C ALA A 102 15.08 10.16 12.05
N ALA A 103 13.78 9.98 12.26
CA ALA A 103 12.98 8.99 11.54
C ALA A 103 12.95 9.26 10.02
N MET A 104 12.96 10.52 9.61
CA MET A 104 12.95 10.96 8.21
C MET A 104 14.34 11.14 7.59
N ASP A 105 15.41 10.93 8.37
CA ASP A 105 16.80 11.24 8.00
C ASP A 105 17.00 12.69 7.52
N LEU A 106 16.45 13.63 8.26
CA LEU A 106 16.49 15.05 7.97
C LEU A 106 17.33 15.83 8.97
N ASP A 107 17.86 16.98 8.54
CA ASP A 107 18.60 17.92 9.37
C ASP A 107 17.73 18.45 10.53
N LYS A 108 18.33 18.66 11.71
CA LYS A 108 17.68 19.17 12.92
C LYS A 108 16.91 20.49 12.74
N LYS A 109 17.28 21.32 11.77
CA LYS A 109 16.54 22.57 11.47
C LYS A 109 15.06 22.32 11.19
N PHE A 110 14.70 21.13 10.68
CA PHE A 110 13.33 20.76 10.41
C PHE A 110 12.51 20.36 11.66
N LEU A 111 13.10 20.38 12.86
CA LEU A 111 12.34 20.26 14.10
C LEU A 111 11.41 21.45 14.34
N SER A 112 11.78 22.63 13.83
CA SER A 112 11.03 23.88 14.01
C SER A 112 10.77 24.65 12.71
N THR A 113 11.10 24.05 11.56
CA THR A 113 10.85 24.63 10.23
C THR A 113 10.01 23.69 9.40
N TYR A 114 9.06 24.24 8.67
CA TYR A 114 8.28 23.48 7.70
C TYR A 114 9.10 23.25 6.43
N GLY A 115 9.32 21.99 6.08
CA GLY A 115 10.10 21.61 4.90
C GLY A 115 9.34 21.82 3.59
N GLY A 116 8.01 21.97 3.66
CA GLY A 116 7.15 22.19 2.49
C GLY A 116 7.20 21.09 1.44
N ARG A 117 7.84 20.00 1.76
CA ARG A 117 7.91 18.84 0.87
C ARG A 117 6.78 17.89 1.24
N GLY A 118 5.84 17.70 0.32
CA GLY A 118 4.99 16.53 0.34
C GLY A 118 5.89 15.31 0.23
N TYR A 119 6.25 14.73 1.34
CA TYR A 119 6.92 13.46 1.36
C TYR A 119 5.87 12.44 0.90
N GLY A 120 5.93 12.12 -0.40
CA GLY A 120 5.03 11.15 -1.00
C GLY A 120 5.24 9.75 -0.44
N ASN A 121 4.35 8.84 -0.77
CA ASN A 121 4.51 7.42 -0.52
C ASN A 121 5.93 6.98 -0.93
N ASN A 122 6.60 6.19 -0.07
CA ASN A 122 7.95 5.65 -0.22
C ASN A 122 9.12 6.55 0.25
N THR A 123 8.91 7.45 1.21
CA THR A 123 10.04 8.11 1.86
C THR A 123 10.80 7.10 2.73
N GLN A 124 12.00 6.69 2.30
CA GLN A 124 12.80 5.70 3.03
C GLN A 124 13.08 6.14 4.47
N GLY A 125 13.52 7.37 4.68
CA GLY A 125 13.94 7.85 6.01
C GLY A 125 15.01 6.93 6.61
N ILE A 126 14.82 6.57 7.89
CA ILE A 126 15.70 5.65 8.63
C ILE A 126 15.46 4.17 8.30
N CYS A 127 14.46 3.85 7.51
CA CYS A 127 14.13 2.46 7.19
C CYS A 127 15.24 1.76 6.39
N PRO A 128 15.37 0.44 6.46
CA PRO A 128 16.30 -0.33 5.62
C PRO A 128 16.05 -0.12 4.13
N ALA A 129 17.04 -0.34 3.29
CA ALA A 129 16.92 -0.18 1.84
C ALA A 129 15.71 -0.94 1.27
N GLY A 130 14.91 -0.27 0.45
CA GLY A 130 13.69 -0.80 -0.14
C GLY A 130 12.45 -0.74 0.76
N TRP A 131 12.63 -0.41 2.04
CA TRP A 131 11.55 -0.14 3.00
C TRP A 131 11.40 1.38 3.20
N HIS A 132 10.25 1.81 3.72
CA HIS A 132 9.97 3.22 3.94
C HIS A 132 9.20 3.45 5.24
N LEU A 133 9.23 4.68 5.72
CA LEU A 133 8.40 5.12 6.84
C LEU A 133 6.95 5.24 6.34
N PRO A 134 5.96 4.66 7.03
CA PRO A 134 4.58 4.69 6.56
C PRO A 134 4.05 6.12 6.40
N SER A 135 3.39 6.39 5.30
CA SER A 135 2.61 7.62 5.10
C SER A 135 1.34 7.61 5.97
N PRO A 136 0.73 8.77 6.24
CA PRO A 136 -0.57 8.83 6.91
C PRO A 136 -1.63 7.95 6.23
N SER A 137 -1.61 7.92 4.90
CA SER A 137 -2.55 7.10 4.13
C SER A 137 -2.33 5.59 4.26
N GLU A 138 -1.10 5.12 4.38
CA GLU A 138 -0.83 3.69 4.65
C GLU A 138 -1.29 3.30 6.06
N TRP A 139 -1.14 4.18 7.03
CA TRP A 139 -1.71 3.99 8.35
C TRP A 139 -3.26 3.97 8.33
N GLN A 140 -3.91 4.86 7.58
CA GLN A 140 -5.36 4.88 7.42
C GLN A 140 -5.87 3.60 6.74
N ASN A 141 -5.15 3.10 5.73
CA ASN A 141 -5.48 1.83 5.09
C ASN A 141 -5.34 0.66 6.06
N LEU A 142 -4.27 0.62 6.87
CA LEU A 142 -4.13 -0.37 7.94
C LEU A 142 -5.31 -0.34 8.91
N MET A 143 -5.69 0.85 9.40
CA MET A 143 -6.85 1.03 10.28
C MET A 143 -8.12 0.47 9.65
N GLN A 144 -8.43 0.90 8.43
CA GLN A 144 -9.62 0.48 7.70
C GLN A 144 -9.64 -1.03 7.46
N TYR A 145 -8.52 -1.61 7.03
CA TYR A 145 -8.41 -3.05 6.81
C TYR A 145 -8.66 -3.82 8.11
N VAL A 146 -8.03 -3.41 9.19
CA VAL A 146 -8.18 -4.07 10.50
C VAL A 146 -9.61 -3.91 11.02
N ASP A 147 -10.23 -2.74 10.89
CA ASP A 147 -11.62 -2.52 11.33
C ASP A 147 -12.61 -3.40 10.57
N LEU A 148 -12.39 -3.65 9.29
CA LEU A 148 -13.23 -4.53 8.47
C LEU A 148 -13.02 -6.03 8.78
N ASN A 149 -11.86 -6.41 9.32
CA ASN A 149 -11.44 -7.81 9.44
C ASN A 149 -11.12 -8.24 10.90
N ASN A 150 -11.44 -7.42 11.91
CA ASN A 150 -11.11 -7.71 13.32
C ASN A 150 -12.13 -8.60 14.05
N ASN A 151 -13.17 -9.07 13.37
CA ASN A 151 -14.26 -9.86 13.94
C ASN A 151 -14.95 -9.17 15.14
N GLY A 152 -15.03 -7.84 15.15
CA GLY A 152 -15.65 -7.06 16.21
C GLY A 152 -14.77 -6.81 17.45
N GLU A 153 -13.47 -7.15 17.38
CA GLU A 153 -12.52 -6.96 18.50
C GLU A 153 -12.03 -5.52 18.65
N GLY A 154 -12.25 -4.65 17.64
CA GLY A 154 -11.65 -3.31 17.52
C GLY A 154 -10.20 -3.34 17.00
N SER A 155 -9.83 -2.33 16.19
CA SER A 155 -8.51 -2.28 15.54
C SER A 155 -7.37 -2.20 16.54
N GLY A 156 -7.53 -1.45 17.62
CA GLY A 156 -6.53 -1.34 18.66
C GLY A 156 -6.26 -2.67 19.37
N THR A 157 -7.30 -3.37 19.78
CA THR A 157 -7.20 -4.69 20.43
C THR A 157 -6.49 -5.70 19.53
N SER A 158 -6.84 -5.73 18.25
CA SER A 158 -6.31 -6.66 17.26
C SER A 158 -4.86 -6.42 16.86
N LEU A 159 -4.35 -5.17 17.03
CA LEU A 159 -2.97 -4.79 16.69
C LEU A 159 -2.01 -4.78 17.88
N LYS A 160 -2.52 -4.62 19.11
CA LYS A 160 -1.71 -4.59 20.33
C LYS A 160 -1.04 -5.93 20.60
N SER A 161 0.21 -5.88 21.05
CA SER A 161 0.92 -7.01 21.65
C SER A 161 0.13 -7.61 22.83
N THR A 162 0.19 -8.90 23.03
CA THR A 162 -0.32 -9.55 24.24
C THR A 162 0.56 -9.34 25.48
N LYS A 163 1.64 -8.55 25.33
CA LYS A 163 2.63 -8.22 26.36
C LYS A 163 2.79 -6.71 26.40
N THR A 164 3.38 -6.17 27.46
CA THR A 164 3.77 -4.76 27.60
C THR A 164 2.65 -3.75 27.87
N TRP A 165 1.40 -4.13 27.86
CA TRP A 165 0.27 -3.25 28.15
C TRP A 165 -0.18 -3.38 29.60
N ASP A 166 -0.41 -2.24 30.25
CA ASP A 166 -1.09 -2.22 31.56
C ASP A 166 -2.55 -2.67 31.38
N GLU A 167 -3.06 -3.40 32.35
CA GLU A 167 -4.44 -3.86 32.32
C GLU A 167 -5.43 -2.68 32.32
N SER A 168 -6.53 -2.86 31.63
CA SER A 168 -7.64 -1.90 31.59
C SER A 168 -8.97 -2.67 31.62
N ASP A 169 -9.91 -2.17 32.39
CA ASP A 169 -11.28 -2.67 32.45
C ASP A 169 -12.20 -2.06 31.37
N LYS A 170 -11.70 -1.11 30.60
CA LYS A 170 -12.46 -0.36 29.57
C LYS A 170 -12.48 -1.05 28.21
N VAL A 171 -11.54 -1.92 27.94
CA VAL A 171 -11.37 -2.58 26.63
C VAL A 171 -10.97 -4.03 26.81
N PRO A 172 -11.27 -4.90 25.83
CA PRO A 172 -10.82 -6.31 25.85
C PRO A 172 -9.28 -6.41 25.87
N SER A 173 -8.80 -7.55 26.41
CA SER A 173 -7.37 -7.85 26.39
C SER A 173 -6.83 -7.89 24.95
N PRO A 174 -5.59 -7.43 24.72
CA PRO A 174 -4.95 -7.47 23.42
C PRO A 174 -4.88 -8.89 22.84
N THR A 175 -5.19 -9.05 21.55
CA THR A 175 -5.16 -10.35 20.86
C THR A 175 -3.99 -10.51 19.91
N ASN A 176 -3.40 -9.40 19.43
CA ASN A 176 -2.38 -9.38 18.37
C ASN A 176 -2.78 -10.20 17.13
N ARG A 177 -4.06 -10.20 16.79
CA ARG A 177 -4.67 -11.03 15.74
C ARG A 177 -3.97 -10.91 14.40
N PHE A 178 -3.50 -9.70 14.05
CA PHE A 178 -2.81 -9.42 12.78
C PHE A 178 -1.28 -9.57 12.85
N GLY A 179 -0.74 -10.02 13.98
CA GLY A 179 0.71 -10.16 14.15
C GLY A 179 1.47 -8.83 14.14
N PHE A 180 0.79 -7.68 14.20
CA PHE A 180 1.43 -6.36 14.18
C PHE A 180 2.25 -6.11 15.46
N ASN A 181 1.82 -6.67 16.59
CA ASN A 181 2.54 -6.71 17.85
C ASN A 181 2.96 -5.32 18.37
N ALA A 182 2.01 -4.37 18.41
CA ALA A 182 2.27 -3.03 18.92
C ALA A 182 2.63 -3.06 20.41
N LEU A 183 3.80 -2.55 20.76
CA LEU A 183 4.31 -2.50 22.13
C LEU A 183 3.98 -1.16 22.78
N ALA A 184 3.51 -1.16 24.02
CA ALA A 184 3.25 0.06 24.80
C ALA A 184 4.55 0.73 25.27
N SER A 185 5.36 1.17 24.31
CA SER A 185 6.67 1.79 24.53
C SER A 185 6.63 3.19 25.12
N GLY A 186 5.42 3.80 25.14
CA GLY A 186 5.32 5.22 25.47
C GLY A 186 6.02 6.11 24.44
N ARG A 187 6.40 7.31 24.89
CA ARG A 187 7.20 8.28 24.12
C ARG A 187 8.24 8.93 25.02
N ARG A 188 9.30 9.48 24.40
CA ARG A 188 10.19 10.40 25.07
C ARG A 188 9.72 11.83 24.85
N ASN A 189 9.70 12.63 25.92
CA ASN A 189 9.30 14.03 25.85
C ASN A 189 10.45 14.93 25.36
N ASN A 190 10.14 16.15 24.96
CA ASN A 190 11.11 17.13 24.43
C ASN A 190 12.06 17.71 25.50
N ASP A 191 11.75 17.54 26.79
CA ASP A 191 12.66 17.90 27.88
C ASP A 191 13.97 17.12 27.90
N GLY A 192 14.03 16.05 27.10
CA GLY A 192 15.24 15.27 26.91
C GLY A 192 15.47 14.17 27.94
N GLU A 193 14.64 14.02 28.95
CA GLU A 193 14.85 13.11 30.07
C GLU A 193 13.62 12.26 30.39
N THR A 194 12.39 12.78 30.16
CA THR A 194 11.16 12.14 30.63
C THR A 194 10.60 11.17 29.59
N PHE A 195 10.39 9.93 30.02
CA PHE A 195 9.58 8.95 29.28
C PHE A 195 8.15 8.93 29.83
N LEU A 196 7.17 8.97 28.95
CA LEU A 196 5.76 9.08 29.31
C LEU A 196 4.96 7.94 28.72
N SER A 197 3.95 7.50 29.47
CA SER A 197 2.91 6.55 29.01
C SER A 197 3.43 5.17 28.63
N THR A 198 4.58 4.72 29.17
CA THR A 198 5.02 3.34 29.03
C THR A 198 4.01 2.41 29.71
N GLY A 199 3.67 1.29 29.07
CA GLY A 199 2.59 0.41 29.50
C GLY A 199 1.19 0.86 29.06
N GLN A 200 1.01 2.13 28.73
CA GLN A 200 -0.31 2.72 28.44
C GLN A 200 -0.53 3.05 26.96
N ILE A 201 0.49 3.54 26.27
CA ILE A 201 0.35 4.02 24.90
C ILE A 201 1.53 3.55 24.04
N ALA A 202 1.23 3.13 22.82
CA ALA A 202 2.19 2.99 21.73
C ALA A 202 2.05 4.19 20.79
N PHE A 203 3.15 4.82 20.43
CA PHE A 203 3.20 5.93 19.49
C PHE A 203 4.08 5.59 18.30
N PHE A 204 3.64 5.95 17.10
CA PHE A 204 4.35 5.70 15.85
C PHE A 204 4.41 6.94 14.98
N TRP A 205 5.56 7.20 14.35
CA TRP A 205 5.68 8.25 13.34
C TRP A 205 5.05 7.87 12.01
N ALA A 206 4.50 8.87 11.34
CA ALA A 206 4.21 8.84 9.91
C ALA A 206 5.21 9.72 9.14
N ALA A 207 5.35 9.47 7.82
CA ALA A 207 6.33 10.11 6.95
C ALA A 207 5.97 11.54 6.53
N GLU A 208 5.03 12.20 7.21
CA GLU A 208 4.51 13.51 6.80
C GLU A 208 4.47 14.49 7.96
N GLU A 209 4.97 15.71 7.72
CA GLU A 209 4.84 16.80 8.67
C GLU A 209 3.49 17.51 8.51
N LYS A 210 2.91 17.98 9.62
CA LYS A 210 1.69 18.76 9.60
C LYS A 210 1.97 20.26 9.48
N ASP A 211 2.95 20.72 10.24
CA ASP A 211 3.37 22.14 10.30
C ASP A 211 4.85 22.25 10.69
N ALA A 212 5.30 23.46 10.99
CA ALA A 212 6.70 23.70 11.36
C ALA A 212 7.16 22.89 12.58
N GLY A 213 6.31 22.67 13.57
CA GLY A 213 6.66 22.04 14.85
C GLY A 213 6.11 20.63 15.04
N THR A 214 5.13 20.20 14.23
CA THR A 214 4.43 18.93 14.41
C THR A 214 4.43 18.07 13.17
N ALA A 215 4.35 16.74 13.37
CA ALA A 215 4.21 15.76 12.32
C ALA A 215 3.10 14.75 12.65
N TYR A 216 2.56 14.10 11.62
CA TYR A 216 1.55 13.06 11.76
C TYR A 216 2.15 11.80 12.39
N GLY A 217 1.31 11.12 13.13
CA GLY A 217 1.61 9.82 13.71
C GLY A 217 0.36 9.15 14.22
N LEU A 218 0.53 7.98 14.81
CA LEU A 218 -0.55 7.19 15.33
C LEU A 218 -0.29 6.79 16.78
N GLN A 219 -1.38 6.50 17.48
CA GLN A 219 -1.33 5.97 18.84
C GLN A 219 -2.32 4.85 19.04
N LEU A 220 -1.91 3.88 19.84
CA LEU A 220 -2.75 2.85 20.43
C LEU A 220 -2.73 3.05 21.94
N ARG A 221 -3.89 2.99 22.59
CA ARG A 221 -4.02 3.21 24.04
C ARG A 221 -4.52 1.96 24.71
N ASN A 222 -4.11 1.69 25.97
CA ASN A 222 -4.58 0.56 26.73
C ASN A 222 -6.08 0.64 27.08
N ASP A 223 -6.67 1.85 27.06
CA ASP A 223 -8.05 2.14 27.46
C ASP A 223 -8.99 2.47 26.28
N VAL A 224 -8.54 2.27 25.04
CA VAL A 224 -9.31 2.54 23.81
C VAL A 224 -9.15 1.38 22.82
N GLU A 225 -10.25 0.94 22.21
CA GLU A 225 -10.27 -0.15 21.25
C GLU A 225 -9.76 0.22 19.86
N LEU A 226 -9.74 1.50 19.53
CA LEU A 226 -9.41 1.97 18.19
C LEU A 226 -7.97 2.45 18.09
N LEU A 227 -7.35 2.24 16.93
CA LEU A 227 -6.15 2.94 16.51
C LEU A 227 -6.54 4.41 16.23
N GLN A 228 -5.74 5.36 16.69
CA GLN A 228 -6.03 6.79 16.59
C GLN A 228 -4.93 7.55 15.88
N GLU A 229 -5.30 8.41 14.95
CA GLU A 229 -4.39 9.38 14.38
C GLU A 229 -4.09 10.50 15.38
N GLY A 230 -2.91 11.07 15.28
CA GLY A 230 -2.48 12.20 16.10
C GLY A 230 -1.42 13.06 15.42
N ASN A 231 -1.15 14.19 16.07
CA ASN A 231 -0.04 15.06 15.69
C ASN A 231 0.85 15.22 16.91
N PHE A 232 2.13 15.04 16.70
CA PHE A 232 3.12 15.04 17.79
C PHE A 232 4.21 16.05 17.46
N TYR A 233 4.78 16.66 18.50
CA TYR A 233 5.93 17.54 18.32
C TYR A 233 7.09 16.76 17.72
N LYS A 234 7.75 17.31 16.69
CA LYS A 234 8.82 16.66 15.93
C LYS A 234 10.05 16.30 16.78
N ASP A 235 10.25 16.95 17.92
CA ASP A 235 11.31 16.70 18.89
C ASP A 235 10.97 15.62 19.93
N HIS A 236 9.71 15.14 19.96
CA HIS A 236 9.38 13.96 20.75
C HIS A 236 10.05 12.72 20.18
N GLY A 237 10.36 11.75 21.04
CA GLY A 237 10.81 10.43 20.63
C GLY A 237 9.65 9.45 20.50
N LEU A 238 9.32 8.99 19.28
CA LEU A 238 8.32 7.97 19.02
C LEU A 238 8.95 6.77 18.33
N SER A 239 8.24 5.64 18.36
CA SER A 239 8.67 4.42 17.67
C SER A 239 8.55 4.56 16.14
N VAL A 240 9.35 3.76 15.44
CA VAL A 240 9.31 3.62 13.99
C VAL A 240 8.96 2.18 13.62
N ARG A 241 8.03 2.02 12.70
CA ARG A 241 7.67 0.78 12.00
C ARG A 241 7.80 1.02 10.51
N CYS A 242 8.71 0.30 9.86
CA CYS A 242 8.86 0.42 8.42
C CYS A 242 7.92 -0.52 7.69
N VAL A 243 7.60 -0.14 6.46
CA VAL A 243 6.73 -0.92 5.56
C VAL A 243 7.35 -1.09 4.19
N VAL A 244 6.91 -2.13 3.49
CA VAL A 244 7.21 -2.33 2.07
C VAL A 244 6.03 -3.03 1.41
N SER A 245 5.69 -2.68 0.17
CA SER A 245 4.68 -3.43 -0.56
C SER A 245 5.15 -4.89 -0.77
N SER A 246 4.21 -5.85 -0.67
CA SER A 246 4.51 -7.26 -0.92
C SER A 246 5.10 -7.50 -2.31
N TYR A 247 4.80 -6.61 -3.25
CA TYR A 247 5.34 -6.59 -4.60
C TYR A 247 6.83 -6.21 -4.65
N ASN A 248 7.25 -5.21 -3.85
CA ASN A 248 8.62 -4.71 -3.82
C ASN A 248 9.52 -5.47 -2.83
N ALA A 249 8.91 -6.25 -1.93
CA ALA A 249 9.63 -6.99 -0.92
C ALA A 249 10.48 -8.11 -1.55
N ARG A 250 11.73 -8.18 -1.14
CA ARG A 250 12.59 -9.31 -1.44
C ARG A 250 12.37 -10.38 -0.37
N VAL A 251 11.64 -11.45 -0.72
CA VAL A 251 11.29 -12.53 0.20
C VAL A 251 12.00 -13.81 -0.21
N THR A 252 12.70 -14.45 0.75
CA THR A 252 13.35 -15.76 0.57
C THR A 252 13.06 -16.64 1.77
N GLY A 253 13.17 -17.97 1.58
CA GLY A 253 12.85 -18.94 2.63
C GLY A 253 11.35 -19.14 2.84
N ALA A 254 11.00 -19.81 3.94
CA ALA A 254 9.61 -20.04 4.31
C ALA A 254 9.07 -18.79 5.03
N LEU A 255 7.98 -18.24 4.49
CA LEU A 255 7.17 -17.31 5.29
C LEU A 255 6.42 -18.13 6.33
N ASP A 256 6.33 -17.62 7.55
CA ASP A 256 5.37 -18.19 8.51
C ASP A 256 3.97 -17.99 7.95
N SER A 257 3.43 -19.04 7.34
CA SER A 257 2.12 -19.01 6.70
C SER A 257 0.97 -18.86 7.69
N SER A 258 1.25 -18.92 9.00
CA SER A 258 0.20 -18.75 10.02
C SER A 258 -0.44 -17.36 10.02
N PHE A 259 0.20 -16.36 9.40
CA PHE A 259 -0.31 -15.00 9.25
C PHE A 259 -0.75 -14.64 7.81
N ILE A 260 -0.54 -15.56 6.84
CA ILE A 260 -0.99 -15.39 5.44
C ILE A 260 -2.26 -16.23 5.22
N GLU A 261 -3.15 -16.32 6.16
CA GLU A 261 -4.50 -16.72 5.82
C GLU A 261 -5.08 -15.60 4.95
N GLU A 262 -5.38 -15.95 3.67
CA GLU A 262 -6.39 -15.20 2.94
C GLU A 262 -7.59 -15.13 3.88
N MET A 263 -7.83 -13.95 4.46
CA MET A 263 -8.97 -13.79 5.37
C MET A 263 -10.20 -14.17 4.57
N PRO A 264 -10.95 -15.19 4.97
CA PRO A 264 -12.09 -15.64 4.20
C PRO A 264 -13.09 -14.50 4.17
N HIS A 265 -13.28 -13.88 2.99
CA HIS A 265 -14.35 -12.91 2.82
C HIS A 265 -15.69 -13.62 3.02
N ASN A 266 -16.54 -13.06 3.85
CA ASN A 266 -17.91 -13.54 4.01
C ASN A 266 -18.73 -13.14 2.77
N TYR A 267 -18.54 -13.89 1.69
CA TYR A 267 -19.32 -13.66 0.48
C TYR A 267 -20.78 -14.10 0.67
N GLY A 268 -21.69 -13.18 0.40
CA GLY A 268 -23.08 -13.51 0.14
C GLY A 268 -23.28 -14.12 -1.26
N THR A 269 -24.49 -14.44 -1.62
CA THR A 269 -24.84 -15.00 -2.92
C THR A 269 -26.04 -14.29 -3.52
N LEU A 270 -25.89 -13.79 -4.75
CA LEU A 270 -26.96 -13.27 -5.60
C LEU A 270 -27.25 -14.30 -6.71
N LYS A 271 -28.51 -14.68 -6.88
CA LYS A 271 -28.96 -15.58 -7.95
C LYS A 271 -29.77 -14.81 -9.00
N ILE A 272 -29.38 -14.94 -10.27
CA ILE A 272 -30.04 -14.29 -11.41
C ILE A 272 -30.11 -15.32 -12.55
N ASP A 273 -31.30 -15.65 -13.03
CA ASP A 273 -31.54 -16.54 -14.19
C ASP A 273 -30.74 -17.85 -14.15
N GLY A 274 -30.66 -18.47 -12.97
CA GLY A 274 -29.94 -19.73 -12.76
C GLY A 274 -28.42 -19.57 -12.55
N LEU A 275 -27.85 -18.38 -12.72
CA LEU A 275 -26.46 -18.07 -12.41
C LEU A 275 -26.35 -17.61 -10.96
N SER A 276 -25.20 -17.92 -10.34
CA SER A 276 -24.87 -17.49 -8.98
C SER A 276 -23.66 -16.58 -8.99
N TYR A 277 -23.77 -15.44 -8.30
CA TYR A 277 -22.72 -14.44 -8.18
C TYR A 277 -22.38 -14.23 -6.70
N ARG A 278 -21.09 -14.15 -6.38
CA ARG A 278 -20.67 -13.74 -5.05
C ARG A 278 -21.00 -12.27 -4.83
N THR A 279 -21.35 -11.92 -3.61
CA THR A 279 -21.55 -10.53 -3.17
C THR A 279 -20.70 -10.26 -1.93
N VAL A 280 -20.34 -9.01 -1.73
CA VAL A 280 -19.57 -8.56 -0.57
C VAL A 280 -20.09 -7.21 -0.10
N GLU A 281 -20.20 -7.02 1.19
CA GLU A 281 -20.52 -5.73 1.78
C GLU A 281 -19.22 -4.93 1.97
N ILE A 282 -19.17 -3.72 1.42
CA ILE A 282 -18.06 -2.80 1.59
C ILE A 282 -18.64 -1.42 1.93
N LYS A 283 -18.32 -0.90 3.12
CA LYS A 283 -18.76 0.43 3.59
C LYS A 283 -20.28 0.63 3.52
N GLY A 284 -21.06 -0.36 3.94
CA GLY A 284 -22.54 -0.28 3.97
C GLY A 284 -23.19 -0.37 2.59
N VAL A 285 -22.47 -0.80 1.57
CA VAL A 285 -22.98 -1.08 0.23
C VAL A 285 -22.68 -2.52 -0.14
N THR A 286 -23.69 -3.28 -0.51
CA THR A 286 -23.51 -4.63 -1.03
C THR A 286 -23.16 -4.58 -2.50
N TRP A 287 -21.98 -5.09 -2.88
CA TRP A 287 -21.42 -5.14 -4.23
C TRP A 287 -21.44 -6.56 -4.77
N MET A 288 -21.67 -6.72 -6.06
CA MET A 288 -21.26 -7.97 -6.72
C MET A 288 -19.73 -8.11 -6.67
N ALA A 289 -19.24 -9.25 -6.20
CA ALA A 289 -17.81 -9.61 -6.23
C ALA A 289 -17.42 -10.35 -7.53
N ASP A 290 -18.42 -10.80 -8.28
CA ASP A 290 -18.24 -11.36 -9.64
C ASP A 290 -18.79 -10.40 -10.70
N ASN A 291 -18.18 -10.40 -11.87
CA ASN A 291 -18.69 -9.65 -13.02
C ASN A 291 -19.98 -10.31 -13.54
N MET A 292 -20.96 -9.51 -13.93
CA MET A 292 -22.18 -9.98 -14.58
C MET A 292 -21.85 -10.87 -15.78
N ASN A 293 -22.59 -11.96 -15.96
CA ASN A 293 -22.38 -12.93 -17.04
C ASN A 293 -23.69 -13.37 -17.74
N LEU A 294 -24.75 -12.57 -17.62
CA LEU A 294 -26.00 -12.82 -18.34
C LEU A 294 -25.82 -12.55 -19.84
N ASP A 295 -26.27 -13.49 -20.67
CA ASP A 295 -26.29 -13.36 -22.12
C ASP A 295 -27.51 -12.56 -22.54
N VAL A 296 -27.33 -11.26 -22.81
CA VAL A 296 -28.36 -10.35 -23.26
C VAL A 296 -27.91 -9.62 -24.53
N LYS A 297 -28.84 -9.09 -25.27
CA LYS A 297 -28.53 -8.27 -26.46
C LYS A 297 -27.62 -7.11 -26.06
N GLY A 298 -26.51 -6.96 -26.75
CA GLY A 298 -25.48 -5.93 -26.45
C GLY A 298 -24.47 -6.39 -25.39
N SER A 299 -24.32 -7.71 -25.19
CA SER A 299 -23.25 -8.27 -24.38
C SER A 299 -22.41 -9.25 -25.18
N HIS A 300 -21.09 -9.26 -24.93
CA HIS A 300 -20.13 -10.14 -25.61
C HIS A 300 -19.11 -10.75 -24.63
N CYS A 301 -18.59 -11.92 -24.99
CA CYS A 301 -17.39 -12.43 -24.35
C CYS A 301 -16.17 -11.73 -24.93
N TYR A 302 -15.12 -11.52 -24.15
CA TYR A 302 -13.85 -10.98 -24.67
C TYR A 302 -13.32 -11.89 -25.81
N ASN A 303 -13.02 -11.33 -26.98
CA ASN A 303 -12.68 -12.03 -28.23
C ASN A 303 -13.75 -13.04 -28.69
N ASP A 304 -15.02 -12.87 -28.32
CA ASP A 304 -16.12 -13.78 -28.59
C ASP A 304 -15.90 -15.22 -28.10
N ASP A 305 -14.96 -15.41 -27.17
CA ASP A 305 -14.58 -16.70 -26.58
C ASP A 305 -15.35 -16.94 -25.27
N GLN A 306 -16.14 -18.03 -25.24
CA GLN A 306 -16.94 -18.42 -24.08
C GLN A 306 -16.09 -18.74 -22.84
N GLU A 307 -14.84 -19.18 -22.99
CA GLU A 307 -13.94 -19.40 -21.87
C GLU A 307 -13.57 -18.07 -21.17
N ASN A 308 -13.50 -16.98 -21.93
CA ASN A 308 -13.31 -15.65 -21.35
C ASN A 308 -14.56 -15.18 -20.57
N CYS A 309 -15.76 -15.48 -21.02
CA CYS A 309 -16.98 -15.21 -20.25
C CYS A 309 -17.01 -16.00 -18.93
N LYS A 310 -16.62 -17.27 -18.91
CA LYS A 310 -16.54 -18.08 -17.69
C LYS A 310 -15.54 -17.49 -16.69
N LYS A 311 -14.41 -16.97 -17.20
CA LYS A 311 -13.32 -16.45 -16.37
C LYS A 311 -13.51 -15.01 -15.93
N PHE A 312 -13.95 -14.15 -16.84
CA PHE A 312 -13.97 -12.69 -16.63
C PHE A 312 -15.37 -12.08 -16.56
N GLY A 313 -16.43 -12.85 -16.87
CA GLY A 313 -17.77 -12.32 -17.10
C GLY A 313 -17.90 -11.72 -18.52
N ARG A 314 -19.06 -11.15 -18.83
CA ARG A 314 -19.34 -10.50 -20.12
C ARG A 314 -19.03 -9.01 -20.10
N LEU A 315 -18.78 -8.46 -21.26
CA LEU A 315 -18.71 -7.03 -21.55
C LEU A 315 -20.08 -6.58 -22.10
N TYR A 316 -20.56 -5.44 -21.69
CA TYR A 316 -21.88 -4.91 -22.01
C TYR A 316 -21.76 -3.52 -22.62
N THR A 317 -22.56 -3.23 -23.67
CA THR A 317 -22.79 -1.84 -24.06
C THR A 317 -23.45 -1.08 -22.91
N TYR A 318 -23.34 0.24 -22.89
CA TYR A 318 -23.96 1.03 -21.82
C TYR A 318 -25.47 0.83 -21.73
N GLU A 319 -26.17 0.73 -22.88
CA GLU A 319 -27.60 0.46 -22.93
C GLU A 319 -27.99 -0.89 -22.31
N ALA A 320 -27.22 -1.94 -22.55
CA ALA A 320 -27.40 -3.24 -21.91
C ALA A 320 -27.10 -3.18 -20.42
N ALA A 321 -26.04 -2.47 -20.03
CA ALA A 321 -25.62 -2.32 -18.63
C ALA A 321 -26.71 -1.67 -17.75
N LYS A 322 -27.45 -0.67 -18.28
CA LYS A 322 -28.52 0.01 -17.54
C LYS A 322 -29.65 -0.90 -17.11
N THR A 323 -29.84 -2.01 -17.80
CA THR A 323 -31.02 -2.90 -17.61
C THR A 323 -30.68 -4.29 -17.08
N VAL A 324 -29.37 -4.64 -17.00
CA VAL A 324 -28.97 -6.00 -16.66
C VAL A 324 -28.94 -6.28 -15.15
N CYS A 325 -28.97 -5.23 -14.30
CA CYS A 325 -29.09 -5.41 -12.86
C CYS A 325 -30.49 -5.92 -12.47
N PRO A 326 -30.59 -6.92 -11.59
CA PRO A 326 -31.88 -7.47 -11.19
C PRO A 326 -32.66 -6.48 -10.29
N GLU A 327 -33.94 -6.77 -10.05
CA GLU A 327 -34.80 -5.96 -9.18
C GLU A 327 -34.13 -5.74 -7.80
N GLY A 328 -34.15 -4.51 -7.32
CA GLY A 328 -33.50 -4.09 -6.07
C GLY A 328 -31.99 -3.86 -6.15
N TRP A 329 -31.39 -4.07 -7.33
CA TRP A 329 -29.99 -3.79 -7.62
C TRP A 329 -29.86 -2.74 -8.72
N MET A 330 -28.73 -2.01 -8.73
CA MET A 330 -28.49 -0.94 -9.71
C MET A 330 -27.02 -0.83 -10.09
N LEU A 331 -26.73 -0.10 -11.17
CA LEU A 331 -25.36 0.33 -11.45
C LEU A 331 -24.88 1.31 -10.37
N PRO A 332 -23.63 1.19 -9.90
CA PRO A 332 -23.05 2.18 -8.99
C PRO A 332 -22.88 3.53 -9.69
N SER A 333 -23.10 4.63 -8.96
CA SER A 333 -22.70 5.96 -9.45
C SER A 333 -21.20 6.20 -9.26
N SER A 334 -20.66 7.21 -9.95
CA SER A 334 -19.28 7.65 -9.78
C SER A 334 -18.99 8.12 -8.35
N SER A 335 -19.97 8.68 -7.65
CA SER A 335 -19.85 9.05 -6.24
C SER A 335 -19.75 7.83 -5.33
N ILE A 336 -20.52 6.76 -5.60
CA ILE A 336 -20.46 5.50 -4.85
C ILE A 336 -19.13 4.79 -5.13
N PHE A 337 -18.67 4.75 -6.38
CA PHE A 337 -17.36 4.21 -6.73
C PHE A 337 -16.24 5.02 -6.08
N LYS A 338 -16.31 6.35 -6.07
CA LYS A 338 -15.37 7.21 -5.35
C LYS A 338 -15.38 6.93 -3.84
N SER A 339 -16.54 6.67 -3.24
CA SER A 339 -16.64 6.26 -1.83
C SER A 339 -16.02 4.89 -1.58
N LEU A 340 -16.22 3.91 -2.51
CA LEU A 340 -15.56 2.60 -2.46
C LEU A 340 -14.04 2.76 -2.47
N VAL A 341 -13.51 3.50 -3.43
CA VAL A 341 -12.06 3.75 -3.57
C VAL A 341 -11.55 4.53 -2.35
N GLY A 342 -12.30 5.54 -1.88
CA GLY A 342 -11.97 6.36 -0.73
C GLY A 342 -10.61 7.04 -0.88
N SER A 343 -9.82 7.00 0.19
CA SER A 343 -8.43 7.43 0.23
C SER A 343 -7.45 6.31 -0.17
N ALA A 344 -7.93 5.23 -0.81
CA ALA A 344 -7.06 4.15 -1.27
C ALA A 344 -6.10 4.69 -2.34
N PHE A 345 -4.83 4.80 -1.97
CA PHE A 345 -3.75 5.23 -2.86
C PHE A 345 -3.31 4.11 -3.82
N SER A 346 -3.90 2.94 -3.72
CA SER A 346 -3.57 1.77 -4.53
C SER A 346 -4.82 0.99 -4.92
N SER A 347 -4.84 0.47 -6.13
CA SER A 347 -5.85 -0.45 -6.62
C SER A 347 -5.72 -1.88 -6.06
N ASN A 348 -4.69 -2.16 -5.25
CA ASN A 348 -4.38 -3.50 -4.75
C ASN A 348 -5.55 -4.16 -4.01
N HIS A 349 -6.26 -3.40 -3.18
CA HIS A 349 -7.39 -3.88 -2.38
C HIS A 349 -8.55 -4.40 -3.21
N LEU A 350 -8.73 -3.83 -4.40
CA LEU A 350 -9.84 -4.14 -5.30
C LEU A 350 -9.50 -5.23 -6.31
N ARG A 351 -8.23 -5.33 -6.72
CA ARG A 351 -7.81 -6.23 -7.81
C ARG A 351 -7.81 -7.69 -7.39
N SER A 352 -8.24 -8.55 -8.31
CA SER A 352 -8.18 -10.00 -8.19
C SER A 352 -6.74 -10.51 -8.00
N THR A 353 -6.59 -11.58 -7.23
CA THR A 353 -5.31 -12.27 -7.02
C THR A 353 -4.86 -13.13 -8.22
N THR A 354 -5.74 -13.36 -9.21
CA THR A 354 -5.51 -14.40 -10.24
C THR A 354 -5.64 -13.95 -11.69
N THR A 355 -6.40 -12.89 -11.99
CA THR A 355 -6.82 -12.58 -13.38
C THR A 355 -5.94 -11.55 -14.10
N TRP A 356 -4.88 -11.06 -13.47
CA TRP A 356 -3.96 -10.07 -14.00
C TRP A 356 -2.75 -10.73 -14.68
N SER A 357 -2.08 -10.01 -15.61
CA SER A 357 -1.11 -10.58 -16.56
C SER A 357 0.08 -11.29 -15.90
N ASP A 358 0.59 -10.71 -14.83
CA ASP A 358 1.77 -11.23 -14.12
C ASP A 358 1.58 -11.11 -12.60
N LYS A 359 2.54 -11.67 -11.87
CA LYS A 359 2.51 -11.67 -10.40
C LYS A 359 2.52 -10.24 -9.83
N ALA A 360 3.13 -9.31 -10.53
CA ALA A 360 3.27 -7.91 -10.13
C ALA A 360 1.97 -7.11 -10.24
N SER A 361 1.18 -7.40 -11.29
CA SER A 361 -0.08 -6.70 -11.53
C SER A 361 -1.26 -7.29 -10.73
N ARG A 362 -1.10 -8.47 -10.12
CA ARG A 362 -2.15 -9.08 -9.27
C ARG A 362 -2.42 -8.21 -8.06
N GLY A 363 -3.68 -8.18 -7.64
CA GLY A 363 -4.09 -7.53 -6.41
C GLY A 363 -4.03 -8.46 -5.21
N LEU A 364 -4.52 -7.96 -4.11
CA LEU A 364 -4.66 -8.66 -2.84
C LEU A 364 -6.09 -9.07 -2.57
N ASN A 365 -7.03 -8.41 -3.25
CA ASN A 365 -8.45 -8.59 -3.05
C ASN A 365 -8.88 -8.44 -1.57
N SER A 366 -8.18 -7.63 -0.79
CA SER A 366 -8.39 -7.55 0.66
C SER A 366 -9.77 -7.04 1.07
N TRP A 367 -10.50 -6.38 0.16
CA TRP A 367 -11.88 -5.97 0.40
C TRP A 367 -12.92 -6.94 -0.17
N GLY A 368 -12.50 -8.06 -0.76
CA GLY A 368 -13.40 -9.01 -1.38
C GLY A 368 -14.04 -8.54 -2.68
N PHE A 369 -13.65 -7.38 -3.20
CA PHE A 369 -14.21 -6.84 -4.45
C PHE A 369 -13.82 -7.67 -5.66
N ASP A 370 -12.64 -8.29 -5.69
CA ASP A 370 -12.15 -9.23 -6.71
C ASP A 370 -12.22 -8.70 -8.15
N ALA A 371 -11.77 -7.45 -8.39
CA ALA A 371 -11.79 -6.84 -9.72
C ALA A 371 -10.98 -7.65 -10.72
N LYS A 372 -11.66 -8.30 -11.65
CA LYS A 372 -11.06 -9.11 -12.71
C LYS A 372 -10.64 -8.21 -13.87
N ALA A 373 -9.41 -8.34 -14.35
CA ALA A 373 -8.89 -7.58 -15.49
C ALA A 373 -9.48 -8.07 -16.82
N ALA A 374 -10.75 -7.79 -17.03
CA ALA A 374 -11.52 -8.22 -18.19
C ALA A 374 -11.26 -7.39 -19.45
N GLY A 375 -10.51 -6.26 -19.33
CA GLY A 375 -10.35 -5.32 -20.42
C GLY A 375 -11.67 -4.67 -20.85
N GLY A 376 -11.76 -4.34 -22.12
CA GLY A 376 -12.94 -3.75 -22.75
C GLY A 376 -13.01 -4.04 -24.24
N ARG A 377 -14.08 -3.56 -24.90
CA ARG A 377 -14.24 -3.56 -26.34
C ARG A 377 -14.68 -2.17 -26.81
N GLU A 378 -14.09 -1.69 -27.87
CA GLU A 378 -14.46 -0.46 -28.56
C GLU A 378 -14.59 -0.72 -30.07
N SER A 379 -14.86 0.30 -30.86
CA SER A 379 -15.03 0.16 -32.33
C SER A 379 -13.81 -0.43 -33.03
N SER A 380 -12.60 -0.24 -32.48
CA SER A 380 -11.34 -0.79 -33.00
C SER A 380 -11.09 -2.24 -32.60
N GLY A 381 -11.87 -2.80 -31.66
CA GLY A 381 -11.73 -4.16 -31.17
C GLY A 381 -11.61 -4.30 -29.66
N TYR A 382 -11.14 -5.45 -29.22
CA TYR A 382 -10.92 -5.74 -27.79
C TYR A 382 -9.57 -5.21 -27.32
N PHE A 383 -9.48 -4.73 -26.08
CA PHE A 383 -8.25 -4.15 -25.52
C PHE A 383 -8.11 -4.44 -24.02
N ASP A 384 -6.92 -4.29 -23.50
CA ASP A 384 -6.57 -4.29 -22.05
C ASP A 384 -6.89 -5.56 -21.27
N LEU A 385 -7.11 -6.72 -21.91
CA LEU A 385 -7.26 -7.98 -21.19
C LEU A 385 -6.06 -8.25 -20.28
N LYS A 386 -6.33 -8.62 -19.04
CA LYS A 386 -5.33 -8.89 -17.99
C LYS A 386 -4.46 -7.69 -17.56
N THR A 387 -4.77 -6.48 -18.02
CA THR A 387 -4.04 -5.26 -17.65
C THR A 387 -4.92 -4.19 -17.02
N SER A 388 -6.22 -4.16 -17.36
CA SER A 388 -7.19 -3.24 -16.79
C SER A 388 -8.54 -3.91 -16.56
N ALA A 389 -9.27 -3.40 -15.58
CA ALA A 389 -10.68 -3.69 -15.34
C ALA A 389 -11.50 -2.42 -15.53
N TYR A 390 -12.57 -2.51 -16.31
CA TYR A 390 -13.52 -1.43 -16.54
C TYR A 390 -14.91 -1.87 -16.10
N PHE A 391 -15.62 -0.99 -15.40
CA PHE A 391 -17.00 -1.23 -14.95
C PHE A 391 -17.87 -0.03 -15.28
N TRP A 392 -19.01 -0.27 -15.93
CA TRP A 392 -19.97 0.80 -16.18
C TRP A 392 -20.49 1.42 -14.87
N LEU A 393 -20.57 2.74 -14.85
CA LEU A 393 -21.19 3.53 -13.81
C LEU A 393 -22.53 4.10 -14.34
N SER A 394 -23.42 4.50 -13.43
CA SER A 394 -24.74 5.02 -13.82
C SER A 394 -24.73 6.44 -14.37
N ASP A 395 -23.60 7.15 -14.24
CA ASP A 395 -23.48 8.55 -14.62
C ASP A 395 -23.34 8.70 -16.15
N VAL A 396 -24.21 9.51 -16.72
CA VAL A 396 -24.21 9.89 -18.15
C VAL A 396 -23.49 11.23 -18.29
N ALA A 397 -22.74 11.41 -19.37
CA ALA A 397 -22.12 12.67 -19.74
C ALA A 397 -22.77 13.22 -21.02
N GLU A 398 -22.34 14.40 -21.45
CA GLU A 398 -22.84 15.03 -22.68
C GLU A 398 -22.53 14.17 -23.93
N GLY A 399 -23.44 14.18 -24.87
CA GLY A 399 -23.36 13.39 -26.10
C GLY A 399 -23.58 11.90 -25.84
N ASN A 400 -22.89 11.04 -26.60
CA ASN A 400 -22.96 9.59 -26.49
C ASN A 400 -21.88 9.04 -25.54
N ASN A 401 -21.73 9.67 -24.35
CA ASN A 401 -20.71 9.29 -23.37
C ASN A 401 -21.32 8.95 -22.01
N ALA A 402 -20.67 8.03 -21.32
CA ALA A 402 -20.97 7.67 -19.93
C ALA A 402 -19.66 7.46 -19.15
N LEU A 403 -19.72 7.40 -17.83
CA LEU A 403 -18.58 7.11 -16.99
C LEU A 403 -18.39 5.62 -16.80
N ALA A 404 -17.14 5.17 -16.84
CA ALA A 404 -16.72 3.84 -16.41
C ALA A 404 -15.67 3.95 -15.32
N ALA A 405 -15.78 3.09 -14.30
CA ALA A 405 -14.69 2.89 -13.33
C ALA A 405 -13.52 2.19 -14.02
N TRP A 406 -12.34 2.69 -13.86
CA TRP A 406 -11.09 2.13 -14.39
C TRP A 406 -10.14 1.76 -13.27
N ILE A 407 -9.74 0.52 -13.25
CA ILE A 407 -8.81 -0.06 -12.27
C ILE A 407 -7.66 -0.70 -13.04
N ASN A 408 -6.43 -0.29 -12.74
CA ASN A 408 -5.20 -0.87 -13.26
C ASN A 408 -4.16 -1.02 -12.14
N TYR A 409 -2.95 -1.50 -12.43
CA TYR A 409 -1.94 -1.77 -11.41
C TYR A 409 -0.96 -0.61 -11.16
N TYR A 410 -0.96 0.42 -12.00
CA TYR A 410 0.03 1.50 -11.96
C TYR A 410 -0.56 2.88 -11.62
N SER A 411 -1.88 2.98 -11.45
CA SER A 411 -2.54 4.23 -11.07
C SER A 411 -3.64 4.00 -10.05
N MET A 412 -4.08 5.08 -9.44
CA MET A 412 -5.28 5.06 -8.58
C MET A 412 -6.52 4.73 -9.39
N PRO A 413 -7.46 3.94 -8.82
CA PRO A 413 -8.76 3.73 -9.47
C PRO A 413 -9.46 5.06 -9.74
N SER A 414 -10.02 5.23 -10.91
CA SER A 414 -10.66 6.48 -11.32
C SER A 414 -11.89 6.24 -12.18
N ALA A 415 -12.77 7.23 -12.27
CA ALA A 415 -13.84 7.26 -13.25
C ALA A 415 -13.33 7.93 -14.53
N VAL A 416 -13.54 7.29 -15.67
CA VAL A 416 -13.10 7.76 -16.99
C VAL A 416 -14.29 7.88 -17.94
N LEU A 417 -14.24 8.87 -18.82
CA LEU A 417 -15.25 9.10 -19.85
C LEU A 417 -15.07 8.09 -20.99
N ARG A 418 -16.17 7.41 -21.40
CA ARG A 418 -16.16 6.41 -22.46
C ARG A 418 -17.40 6.54 -23.34
N SER A 419 -17.28 6.12 -24.60
CA SER A 419 -18.44 6.05 -25.51
C SER A 419 -19.46 5.04 -24.99
N THR A 420 -20.75 5.35 -25.11
CA THR A 420 -21.83 4.41 -24.74
C THR A 420 -21.89 3.18 -25.68
N SER A 421 -21.17 3.22 -26.81
CA SER A 421 -20.98 2.09 -27.72
C SER A 421 -19.85 1.15 -27.30
N ASP A 422 -18.96 1.59 -26.39
CA ASP A 422 -17.94 0.71 -25.81
C ASP A 422 -18.60 -0.35 -24.93
N GLU A 423 -17.88 -1.43 -24.66
CA GLU A 423 -18.38 -2.51 -23.85
C GLU A 423 -17.45 -2.80 -22.67
N PHE A 424 -18.03 -2.81 -21.48
CA PHE A 424 -17.31 -3.04 -20.21
C PHE A 424 -18.07 -3.99 -19.30
N SER A 425 -17.38 -4.49 -18.27
CA SER A 425 -18.01 -5.31 -17.25
C SER A 425 -19.08 -4.55 -16.46
N VAL A 426 -20.00 -5.29 -15.87
CA VAL A 426 -21.04 -4.75 -14.98
C VAL A 426 -20.92 -5.39 -13.61
N ARG A 427 -21.01 -4.57 -12.56
CA ARG A 427 -21.20 -4.96 -11.18
C ARG A 427 -22.33 -4.13 -10.59
N CYS A 428 -23.41 -4.80 -10.23
CA CYS A 428 -24.52 -4.16 -9.58
C CYS A 428 -24.27 -4.00 -8.08
N ILE A 429 -24.92 -3.02 -7.49
CA ILE A 429 -24.92 -2.75 -6.06
C ILE A 429 -26.32 -2.77 -5.50
N LYS A 430 -26.42 -2.97 -4.17
CA LYS A 430 -27.65 -2.85 -3.40
C LYS A 430 -27.33 -2.10 -2.11
N PHE A 431 -28.23 -1.19 -1.70
CA PHE A 431 -28.26 -0.63 -0.35
C PHE A 431 -29.15 -1.49 0.54
N GLU A 432 -28.76 -1.63 1.81
CA GLU A 432 -29.60 -2.28 2.82
C GLU A 432 -30.82 -1.44 3.20
#